data_8b5305cb4b0f01cc20675f9dd45a82bd
#
_entry.id   8b5305cb4b0f01cc20675f9dd45a82bd
#
_cell.length_a   1.000
_cell.length_b   1.000
_cell.length_c   1.000
_cell.angle_alpha   90.00
_cell.angle_beta   90.00
_cell.angle_gamma   90.00
#
_symmetry.space_group_name_H-M   'P 1'
#
loop_
_entity.id
_entity.type
_entity.pdbx_description
1 polymer ?
#
loop_
_entity_poly.entity_id
_entity_poly.type
_entity_poly.pdbx_seq_one_letter_code
_entity_poly.pdbx_strand_id
1 'polypeptide(L)'
;MDSFFNIQEFETIFQKKAAKYVRPDVCALGGLTPSKKVAAMAEANYVKVVPHNPLGPVSTAACLQLDAAIPNFAIQEFPSFYHQGNEAEMTKEPLREEGGYILIPDSPGIGIELADDISEKFPPKQRSISAQTAFDGSVYDEVGGQAVLGRQ
;
A
#
# COMPACT_ATOMS: atom_id res chain seq x y z
N MET A 1 10.61 -0.86 3.45
CA MET A 1 9.69 -1.75 4.19
C MET A 1 8.38 -1.98 3.43
N ASP A 2 8.22 -1.36 2.33
CA ASP A 2 7.12 -1.49 1.34
C ASP A 2 7.22 -2.77 0.50
N SER A 3 8.37 -3.44 0.54
CA SER A 3 8.65 -4.71 -0.14
C SER A 3 8.59 -5.94 0.79
N PHE A 4 7.91 -5.83 1.92
CA PHE A 4 7.67 -6.96 2.82
C PHE A 4 6.31 -7.58 2.52
N PHE A 5 6.30 -8.89 2.30
CA PHE A 5 5.14 -9.64 1.84
C PHE A 5 4.52 -10.54 2.91
N ASN A 6 5.12 -10.59 4.10
CA ASN A 6 4.61 -11.41 5.19
C ASN A 6 4.86 -10.79 6.57
N ILE A 7 4.12 -11.26 7.57
CA ILE A 7 4.19 -10.71 8.94
C ILE A 7 5.51 -11.02 9.65
N GLN A 8 6.22 -12.06 9.25
CA GLN A 8 7.49 -12.49 9.86
C GLN A 8 8.64 -11.53 9.54
N GLU A 9 8.60 -10.92 8.36
CA GLU A 9 9.57 -9.89 7.99
C GLU A 9 9.41 -8.64 8.86
N PHE A 10 8.17 -8.22 9.12
CA PHE A 10 7.88 -7.12 10.05
C PHE A 10 8.29 -7.46 11.48
N GLU A 11 8.06 -8.69 11.94
CA GLU A 11 8.50 -9.16 13.26
C GLU A 11 10.01 -8.95 13.47
N THR A 12 10.80 -9.26 12.45
CA THR A 12 12.26 -9.06 12.48
C THR A 12 12.63 -7.59 12.71
N ILE A 13 11.90 -6.65 12.10
CA ILE A 13 12.09 -5.21 12.29
C ILE A 13 11.77 -4.79 13.73
N PHE A 14 10.68 -5.30 14.28
CA PHE A 14 10.25 -4.98 15.65
C PHE A 14 11.22 -5.52 16.68
N GLN A 15 11.65 -6.77 16.55
CA GLN A 15 12.67 -7.37 17.43
C GLN A 15 13.98 -6.59 17.45
N LYS A 16 14.40 -6.08 16.31
CA LYS A 16 15.62 -5.27 16.18
C LYS A 16 15.41 -3.80 16.58
N LYS A 17 14.18 -3.37 16.89
CA LYS A 17 13.83 -1.97 17.16
C LYS A 17 14.33 -1.02 16.06
N ALA A 18 14.30 -1.47 14.81
CA ALA A 18 14.97 -0.83 13.68
C ALA A 18 14.18 0.32 13.05
N ALA A 19 12.92 0.54 13.45
CA ALA A 19 12.07 1.56 12.85
C ALA A 19 11.11 2.20 13.85
N LYS A 20 10.80 3.47 13.64
CA LYS A 20 9.73 4.22 14.34
C LYS A 20 8.42 4.20 13.56
N TYR A 21 8.50 3.98 12.27
CA TYR A 21 7.38 3.88 11.35
C TYR A 21 7.53 2.64 10.49
N VAL A 22 6.44 1.95 10.23
CA VAL A 22 6.38 0.85 9.27
C VAL A 22 5.37 1.15 8.18
N ARG A 23 5.63 0.62 6.97
CA ARG A 23 4.82 0.87 5.80
C ARG A 23 4.30 -0.44 5.22
N PRO A 24 3.32 -1.09 5.87
CA PRO A 24 2.69 -2.27 5.29
C PRO A 24 1.87 -1.87 4.04
N ASP A 25 2.04 -2.62 2.97
CA ASP A 25 1.20 -2.53 1.78
C ASP A 25 0.04 -3.52 1.91
N VAL A 26 -1.18 -3.03 1.96
CA VAL A 26 -2.38 -3.86 2.15
C VAL A 26 -2.53 -4.89 1.03
N CYS A 27 -2.20 -4.51 -0.21
CA CYS A 27 -2.30 -5.41 -1.36
C CYS A 27 -1.20 -6.48 -1.34
N ALA A 28 0.04 -6.08 -1.10
CA ALA A 28 1.20 -6.98 -1.09
C ALA A 28 1.16 -8.00 0.07
N LEU A 29 0.68 -7.56 1.25
CA LEU A 29 0.51 -8.43 2.42
C LEU A 29 -0.66 -9.43 2.31
N GLY A 30 -1.52 -9.29 1.29
CA GLY A 30 -2.67 -10.16 1.10
C GLY A 30 -3.95 -9.72 1.81
N GLY A 31 -4.11 -8.40 2.02
CA GLY A 31 -5.36 -7.78 2.46
C GLY A 31 -5.34 -7.18 3.87
N LEU A 32 -6.52 -6.80 4.34
CA LEU A 32 -6.72 -6.11 5.62
C LEU A 32 -6.32 -6.96 6.84
N THR A 33 -6.59 -8.27 6.81
CA THR A 33 -6.34 -9.15 7.96
C THR A 33 -4.86 -9.22 8.33
N PRO A 34 -3.91 -9.55 7.43
CA PRO A 34 -2.49 -9.54 7.76
C PRO A 34 -1.98 -8.12 8.07
N SER A 35 -2.48 -7.09 7.38
CA SER A 35 -2.09 -5.71 7.62
C SER A 35 -2.46 -5.24 9.03
N LYS A 36 -3.65 -5.60 9.51
CA LYS A 36 -4.06 -5.33 10.89
C LYS A 36 -3.22 -6.08 11.92
N LYS A 37 -2.76 -7.31 11.62
CA LYS A 37 -1.81 -8.03 12.49
C LYS A 37 -0.47 -7.29 12.58
N VAL A 38 0.06 -6.82 11.46
CA VAL A 38 1.28 -5.99 11.45
C VAL A 38 1.08 -4.71 12.26
N ALA A 39 -0.07 -4.04 12.12
CA ALA A 39 -0.39 -2.84 12.87
C ALA A 39 -0.44 -3.12 14.40
N ALA A 40 -1.03 -4.24 14.82
CA ALA A 40 -1.06 -4.62 16.23
C ALA A 40 0.34 -4.96 16.78
N MET A 41 1.19 -5.64 15.99
CA MET A 41 2.59 -5.88 16.35
C MET A 41 3.37 -4.57 16.46
N ALA A 42 3.16 -3.64 15.54
CA ALA A 42 3.75 -2.31 15.57
C ALA A 42 3.33 -1.53 16.82
N GLU A 43 2.04 -1.55 17.16
CA GLU A 43 1.49 -0.93 18.36
C GLU A 43 2.19 -1.44 19.63
N ALA A 44 2.31 -2.75 19.78
CA ALA A 44 3.00 -3.39 20.91
C ALA A 44 4.49 -2.99 21.03
N ASN A 45 5.09 -2.49 19.95
CA ASN A 45 6.47 -2.02 19.89
C ASN A 45 6.61 -0.49 19.83
N TYR A 46 5.54 0.26 20.10
CA TYR A 46 5.51 1.74 20.01
C TYR A 46 5.87 2.28 18.62
N VAL A 47 5.55 1.53 17.57
CA VAL A 47 5.79 1.88 16.17
C VAL A 47 4.51 2.39 15.53
N LYS A 48 4.60 3.46 14.77
CA LYS A 48 3.48 4.02 14.00
C LYS A 48 3.36 3.36 12.63
N VAL A 49 2.15 3.38 12.09
CA VAL A 49 1.84 2.81 10.77
C VAL A 49 1.57 3.92 9.77
N VAL A 50 2.20 3.80 8.61
CA VAL A 50 2.02 4.63 7.42
C VAL A 50 1.75 3.66 6.27
N PRO A 51 0.51 3.30 5.93
CA PRO A 51 0.26 2.31 4.88
C PRO A 51 0.89 2.74 3.56
N HIS A 52 1.60 1.80 2.93
CA HIS A 52 2.15 1.99 1.59
C HIS A 52 1.03 1.88 0.57
N ASN A 53 0.86 2.90 -0.25
CA ASN A 53 -0.23 2.96 -1.22
C ASN A 53 0.18 3.68 -2.51
N PRO A 54 0.98 3.06 -3.37
CA PRO A 54 1.33 3.60 -4.69
C PRO A 54 0.30 3.24 -5.76
N LEU A 55 -0.85 2.70 -5.37
CA LEU A 55 -1.86 2.09 -6.22
C LEU A 55 -3.12 2.98 -6.32
N GLY A 56 -4.10 2.50 -7.07
CA GLY A 56 -5.33 3.24 -7.37
C GLY A 56 -6.39 3.23 -6.25
N PRO A 57 -7.65 3.61 -6.59
CA PRO A 57 -8.71 3.89 -5.60
C PRO A 57 -9.10 2.69 -4.73
N VAL A 58 -9.01 1.47 -5.26
CA VAL A 58 -9.34 0.26 -4.50
C VAL A 58 -8.35 0.04 -3.35
N SER A 59 -7.05 0.21 -3.63
CA SER A 59 -6.01 0.14 -2.60
C SER A 59 -6.18 1.24 -1.58
N THR A 60 -6.44 2.47 -2.02
CA THR A 60 -6.65 3.61 -1.13
C THR A 60 -7.84 3.37 -0.21
N ALA A 61 -8.98 2.93 -0.75
CA ALA A 61 -10.16 2.63 0.08
C ALA A 61 -9.88 1.55 1.12
N ALA A 62 -9.16 0.48 0.75
CA ALA A 62 -8.75 -0.55 1.69
C ALA A 62 -7.81 0.00 2.79
N CYS A 63 -6.85 0.86 2.43
CA CYS A 63 -5.97 1.52 3.39
C CYS A 63 -6.77 2.38 4.38
N LEU A 64 -7.74 3.18 3.90
CA LEU A 64 -8.58 4.01 4.76
C LEU A 64 -9.37 3.17 5.80
N GLN A 65 -9.85 1.99 5.43
CA GLN A 65 -10.50 1.09 6.38
C GLN A 65 -9.51 0.54 7.43
N LEU A 66 -8.27 0.27 7.02
CA LEU A 66 -7.21 -0.10 7.97
C LEU A 66 -6.92 1.06 8.92
N ASP A 67 -6.74 2.27 8.40
CA ASP A 67 -6.40 3.47 9.15
C ASP A 67 -7.43 3.79 10.23
N ALA A 68 -8.72 3.65 9.90
CA ALA A 68 -9.82 3.81 10.84
C ALA A 68 -9.84 2.75 11.95
N ALA A 69 -9.27 1.56 11.68
CA ALA A 69 -9.34 0.40 12.56
C ALA A 69 -8.11 0.21 13.46
N ILE A 70 -7.09 1.08 13.37
CA ILE A 70 -5.83 0.96 14.12
C ILE A 70 -5.53 2.21 14.96
N PRO A 71 -5.08 2.08 16.22
CA PRO A 71 -4.83 3.23 17.09
C PRO A 71 -3.48 3.92 16.83
N ASN A 72 -2.57 3.26 16.14
CA ASN A 72 -1.21 3.72 15.89
C ASN A 72 -0.98 4.24 14.46
N PHE A 73 -2.06 4.61 13.75
CA PHE A 73 -2.00 5.32 12.47
C PHE A 73 -1.24 6.63 12.60
N ALA A 74 -0.44 6.98 11.61
CA ALA A 74 0.29 8.25 11.55
C ALA A 74 -0.16 9.15 10.40
N ILE A 75 -0.09 8.65 9.17
CA ILE A 75 -0.49 9.36 7.96
C ILE A 75 -0.71 8.35 6.83
N GLN A 76 -1.60 8.67 5.90
CA GLN A 76 -1.86 7.88 4.70
C GLN A 76 -1.03 8.40 3.52
N GLU A 77 -0.32 7.50 2.84
CA GLU A 77 0.25 7.80 1.54
C GLU A 77 -0.88 7.88 0.50
N PHE A 78 -0.95 9.02 -0.17
CA PHE A 78 -1.96 9.26 -1.20
C PHE A 78 -1.28 9.74 -2.49
N PRO A 79 -1.38 8.98 -3.58
CA PRO A 79 -0.68 9.29 -4.82
C PRO A 79 -1.21 10.58 -5.46
N SER A 80 -0.33 11.51 -5.81
CA SER A 80 -0.69 12.77 -6.45
C SER A 80 -1.33 12.59 -7.83
N PHE A 81 -1.05 11.48 -8.51
CA PHE A 81 -1.65 11.16 -9.81
C PHE A 81 -3.16 10.83 -9.71
N TYR A 82 -3.67 10.56 -8.51
CA TYR A 82 -5.10 10.38 -8.29
C TYR A 82 -5.93 11.56 -8.79
N HIS A 83 -5.39 12.77 -8.75
CA HIS A 83 -6.03 13.97 -9.28
C HIS A 83 -5.73 14.28 -10.74
N GLN A 84 -4.72 13.61 -11.31
CA GLN A 84 -4.21 13.95 -12.64
C GLN A 84 -4.54 12.89 -13.69
N GLY A 85 -5.08 11.76 -13.26
CA GLY A 85 -5.32 10.62 -14.12
C GLY A 85 -6.80 10.21 -14.18
N ASN A 86 -7.02 9.10 -14.84
CA ASN A 86 -8.33 8.51 -15.02
C ASN A 86 -8.79 7.69 -13.81
N GLU A 87 -8.04 7.70 -12.71
CA GLU A 87 -8.34 6.89 -11.52
C GLU A 87 -9.65 7.29 -10.86
N ALA A 88 -10.02 8.57 -10.93
CA ALA A 88 -11.31 9.05 -10.46
C ALA A 88 -12.50 8.44 -11.24
N GLU A 89 -12.26 8.02 -12.49
CA GLU A 89 -13.27 7.37 -13.33
C GLU A 89 -13.39 5.85 -13.07
N MET A 90 -12.49 5.29 -12.25
CA MET A 90 -12.53 3.87 -11.92
C MET A 90 -13.63 3.51 -10.92
N THR A 91 -14.16 4.50 -10.21
CA THR A 91 -15.20 4.33 -9.20
C THR A 91 -16.44 5.13 -9.55
N LYS A 92 -17.62 4.65 -9.12
CA LYS A 92 -18.89 5.39 -9.31
C LYS A 92 -18.86 6.75 -8.64
N GLU A 93 -18.25 6.81 -7.45
CA GLU A 93 -18.02 8.04 -6.72
C GLU A 93 -16.55 8.11 -6.30
N PRO A 94 -15.84 9.21 -6.58
CA PRO A 94 -14.46 9.36 -6.15
C PRO A 94 -14.36 9.50 -4.63
N LEU A 95 -13.21 9.14 -4.07
CA LEU A 95 -12.90 9.40 -2.67
C LEU A 95 -12.93 10.91 -2.41
N ARG A 96 -13.55 11.30 -1.31
CA ARG A 96 -13.75 12.72 -0.95
C ARG A 96 -12.58 13.22 -0.11
N GLU A 97 -12.06 14.36 -0.53
CA GLU A 97 -11.03 15.08 0.21
C GLU A 97 -11.58 16.38 0.76
N GLU A 98 -11.19 16.69 1.98
CA GLU A 98 -11.58 17.93 2.63
C GLU A 98 -10.46 18.41 3.57
N GLY A 99 -9.98 19.62 3.34
CA GLY A 99 -8.98 20.25 4.22
C GLY A 99 -7.67 19.49 4.39
N GLY A 100 -7.24 18.72 3.40
CA GLY A 100 -6.03 17.90 3.47
C GLY A 100 -6.26 16.51 4.10
N TYR A 101 -7.50 16.11 4.30
CA TYR A 101 -7.91 14.81 4.78
C TYR A 101 -8.71 14.08 3.71
N ILE A 102 -8.60 12.75 3.70
CA ILE A 102 -9.49 11.89 2.92
C ILE A 102 -10.57 11.38 3.87
N LEU A 103 -11.82 11.58 3.49
CA LEU A 103 -12.95 11.11 4.29
C LEU A 103 -13.09 9.60 4.13
N ILE A 104 -13.21 8.90 5.26
CA ILE A 104 -13.42 7.46 5.25
C ILE A 104 -14.85 7.17 4.76
N PRO A 105 -15.03 6.37 3.69
CA PRO A 105 -16.36 6.09 3.18
C PRO A 105 -17.14 5.17 4.13
N ASP A 106 -18.44 5.46 4.31
CA ASP A 106 -19.35 4.72 5.19
C ASP A 106 -20.12 3.60 4.50
N SER A 107 -19.99 3.45 3.19
CA SER A 107 -20.68 2.40 2.45
C SER A 107 -20.16 1.00 2.81
N PRO A 108 -20.99 -0.06 2.69
CA PRO A 108 -20.57 -1.43 2.98
C PRO A 108 -19.29 -1.87 2.23
N GLY A 109 -18.57 -2.85 2.79
CA GLY A 109 -17.32 -3.35 2.23
C GLY A 109 -16.16 -2.40 2.52
N ILE A 110 -15.36 -2.06 1.50
CA ILE A 110 -14.28 -1.05 1.61
C ILE A 110 -14.80 0.37 1.32
N GLY A 111 -16.11 0.51 1.09
CA GLY A 111 -16.78 1.79 0.96
C GLY A 111 -16.76 2.42 -0.42
N ILE A 112 -16.34 1.70 -1.46
CA ILE A 112 -16.39 2.16 -2.85
C ILE A 112 -17.01 1.10 -3.77
N GLU A 113 -17.55 1.55 -4.90
CA GLU A 113 -18.01 0.70 -5.99
C GLU A 113 -17.25 1.06 -7.26
N LEU A 114 -16.84 0.04 -8.03
CA LEU A 114 -16.23 0.24 -9.34
C LEU A 114 -17.26 0.74 -10.36
N ALA A 115 -16.80 1.56 -11.30
CA ALA A 115 -17.62 1.98 -12.44
C ALA A 115 -18.05 0.76 -13.28
N ASP A 116 -19.30 0.78 -13.77
CA ASP A 116 -19.86 -0.37 -14.50
C ASP A 116 -19.11 -0.66 -15.81
N ASP A 117 -18.50 0.34 -16.42
CA ASP A 117 -17.74 0.29 -17.67
C ASP A 117 -16.22 0.21 -17.47
N ILE A 118 -15.75 -0.08 -16.25
CA ILE A 118 -14.32 -0.07 -15.90
C ILE A 118 -13.49 -1.02 -16.79
N SER A 119 -14.01 -2.19 -17.12
CA SER A 119 -13.30 -3.17 -17.97
C SER A 119 -13.16 -2.73 -19.43
N GLU A 120 -14.05 -1.87 -19.90
CA GLU A 120 -14.00 -1.29 -21.24
C GLU A 120 -13.04 -0.10 -21.29
N LYS A 121 -13.11 0.78 -20.28
CA LYS A 121 -12.24 1.96 -20.18
C LYS A 121 -10.78 1.61 -19.81
N PHE A 122 -10.61 0.62 -18.94
CA PHE A 122 -9.32 0.20 -18.41
C PHE A 122 -9.08 -1.30 -18.64
N PRO A 123 -9.00 -1.76 -19.90
CA PRO A 123 -8.76 -3.17 -20.19
C PRO A 123 -7.40 -3.61 -19.64
N PRO A 124 -7.27 -4.85 -19.15
CA PRO A 124 -6.01 -5.36 -18.64
C PRO A 124 -4.95 -5.35 -19.74
N LYS A 125 -3.80 -4.74 -19.43
CA LYS A 125 -2.65 -4.71 -20.31
C LYS A 125 -1.58 -5.64 -19.77
N GLN A 126 -1.16 -6.60 -20.58
CA GLN A 126 -0.03 -7.44 -20.22
C GLN A 126 1.24 -6.56 -20.15
N ARG A 127 1.86 -6.52 -18.99
CA ARG A 127 3.18 -5.91 -18.81
C ARG A 127 4.22 -7.00 -18.71
N SER A 128 5.25 -6.93 -19.55
CA SER A 128 6.46 -7.70 -19.30
C SER A 128 7.31 -6.96 -18.27
N ILE A 129 7.55 -7.58 -17.15
CA ILE A 129 8.52 -7.09 -16.17
C ILE A 129 9.85 -7.69 -16.61
N SER A 130 10.79 -6.85 -17.07
CA SER A 130 12.16 -7.28 -17.32
C SER A 130 12.80 -7.59 -15.95
N ALA A 131 13.44 -8.75 -15.84
CA ALA A 131 14.24 -9.06 -14.67
C ALA A 131 15.32 -7.97 -14.50
N GLN A 132 15.45 -7.49 -13.27
CA GLN A 132 16.56 -6.58 -12.96
C GLN A 132 17.84 -7.43 -12.87
N THR A 133 18.90 -6.93 -13.49
CA THR A 133 20.20 -7.61 -13.47
C THR A 133 21.24 -6.75 -12.77
N ALA A 134 22.08 -7.39 -11.98
CA ALA A 134 23.28 -6.77 -11.43
C ALA A 134 24.30 -6.46 -12.55
N PHE A 135 25.35 -5.71 -12.21
CA PHE A 135 26.40 -5.32 -13.17
C PHE A 135 27.10 -6.52 -13.82
N ASP A 136 27.18 -7.65 -13.13
CA ASP A 136 27.75 -8.91 -13.62
C ASP A 136 26.77 -9.75 -14.46
N GLY A 137 25.54 -9.24 -14.71
CA GLY A 137 24.50 -9.93 -15.47
C GLY A 137 23.67 -10.92 -14.68
N SER A 138 23.95 -11.14 -13.39
CA SER A 138 23.11 -11.96 -12.53
C SER A 138 21.75 -11.32 -12.31
N VAL A 139 20.69 -12.15 -12.30
CA VAL A 139 19.34 -11.68 -11.93
C VAL A 139 19.34 -11.52 -10.41
N TYR A 140 18.91 -10.36 -9.93
CA TYR A 140 18.66 -10.20 -8.51
C TYR A 140 17.18 -9.96 -8.23
N ASP A 141 16.77 -10.55 -7.14
CA ASP A 141 15.43 -10.39 -6.60
C ASP A 141 15.39 -9.15 -5.70
N GLU A 142 14.36 -8.34 -5.82
CA GLU A 142 14.12 -7.21 -4.93
C GLU A 142 13.72 -7.64 -3.51
N VAL A 143 13.54 -8.93 -3.28
CA VAL A 143 13.23 -9.48 -1.97
C VAL A 143 14.40 -9.23 -1.03
N GLY A 144 14.18 -8.36 -0.06
CA GLY A 144 15.14 -8.09 1.00
C GLY A 144 15.98 -6.81 0.88
N GLY A 145 15.63 -5.89 0.01
CA GLY A 145 16.19 -4.51 0.04
C GLY A 145 17.65 -4.39 -0.38
N GLN A 146 18.19 -5.34 -1.13
CA GLN A 146 19.55 -5.26 -1.67
C GLN A 146 19.65 -4.51 -3.01
N ALA A 147 18.52 -4.13 -3.57
CA ALA A 147 18.43 -3.52 -4.91
C ALA A 147 19.11 -2.16 -5.07
N VAL A 148 19.59 -1.54 -4.03
CA VAL A 148 19.97 -0.10 -4.08
C VAL A 148 21.48 0.14 -4.04
N LEU A 149 22.30 -0.83 -3.75
CA LEU A 149 23.75 -0.60 -3.56
C LEU A 149 24.60 -0.56 -4.85
N GLY A 150 24.00 -0.64 -6.02
CA GLY A 150 24.72 -0.71 -7.29
C GLY A 150 24.53 0.47 -8.25
N ARG A 151 23.81 1.53 -7.88
CA ARG A 151 23.64 2.71 -8.72
C ARG A 151 24.49 3.87 -8.20
N GLN A 152 25.68 3.96 -8.67
CA GLN A 152 26.44 5.21 -8.81
C GLN A 152 26.51 5.57 -10.29
#